data_ab0d93f9989c8d01cca159c130055e7e
#
_entry.id   ab0d93f9989c8d01cca159c130055e7e
#
_cell.length_a   1.000
_cell.length_b   1.000
_cell.length_c   1.000
_cell.angle_alpha   90.00
_cell.angle_beta   90.00
_cell.angle_gamma   90.00
#
_symmetry.space_group_name_H-M   'P 1'
#
loop_
_entity.id
_entity.type
_entity.pdbx_description
1 polymer ?
#
loop_
_entity_poly.entity_id
_entity_poly.type
_entity_poly.pdbx_seq_one_letter_code
_entity_poly.pdbx_strand_id
1 'polypeptide(L)'
;MQCRLPAIIVVSLLLETIAAYSSQADTAKGSQLAQQWCASCHVTSSGRAGNVQEGLPSFPVIARTRTADQLRAFLSHPHGAMPDLSLTRAEIDDLVGYIETLR
;
A
#
# COMPACT_ATOMS: atom_id res chain seq x y z
N MET A 1 3.00 55.31 -15.45
CA MET A 1 3.66 54.36 -14.52
C MET A 1 3.15 52.96 -14.84
N GLN A 2 3.96 52.20 -15.54
CA GLN A 2 3.61 50.79 -15.86
C GLN A 2 4.21 49.91 -14.78
N CYS A 3 3.35 49.33 -13.94
CA CYS A 3 3.74 48.24 -13.02
C CYS A 3 4.07 47.02 -13.84
N ARG A 4 5.35 46.79 -14.11
CA ARG A 4 5.85 45.50 -14.59
C ARG A 4 5.86 44.53 -13.39
N LEU A 5 4.80 43.81 -13.17
CA LEU A 5 4.81 42.62 -12.31
C LEU A 5 5.76 41.60 -12.97
N PRO A 6 6.79 41.12 -12.27
CA PRO A 6 7.78 40.25 -12.88
C PRO A 6 7.13 38.87 -13.14
N ALA A 7 7.26 38.42 -14.39
CA ALA A 7 6.84 37.11 -14.87
C ALA A 7 7.42 35.93 -14.04
N ILE A 8 8.39 36.21 -13.19
CA ILE A 8 9.10 35.27 -12.31
C ILE A 8 8.18 34.66 -11.24
N ILE A 9 7.19 35.46 -10.73
CA ILE A 9 6.28 34.98 -9.67
C ILE A 9 5.30 33.91 -10.19
N VAL A 10 4.90 34.01 -11.45
CA VAL A 10 3.94 33.04 -12.04
C VAL A 10 4.60 31.68 -12.30
N VAL A 11 5.89 31.66 -12.62
CA VAL A 11 6.65 30.42 -12.86
C VAL A 11 6.91 29.67 -11.56
N SER A 12 7.17 30.37 -10.43
CA SER A 12 7.35 29.72 -9.13
C SER A 12 6.09 29.04 -8.62
N LEU A 13 4.90 29.62 -8.84
CA LEU A 13 3.64 29.02 -8.41
C LEU A 13 3.28 27.76 -9.21
N LEU A 14 3.73 27.65 -10.46
CA LEU A 14 3.47 26.49 -11.30
C LEU A 14 4.38 25.29 -10.98
N LEU A 15 5.56 25.51 -10.39
CA LEU A 15 6.47 24.42 -9.99
C LEU A 15 6.05 23.73 -8.69
N GLU A 16 5.33 24.41 -7.80
CA GLU A 16 4.91 23.83 -6.52
C GLU A 16 3.74 22.87 -6.64
N THR A 17 2.99 22.93 -7.74
CA THR A 17 1.83 22.03 -7.95
C THR A 17 2.24 20.64 -8.46
N ILE A 18 3.46 20.44 -8.90
CA ILE A 18 3.94 19.14 -9.43
C ILE A 18 4.46 18.23 -8.31
N ALA A 19 4.83 18.78 -7.16
CA ALA A 19 5.36 18.01 -6.02
C ALA A 19 4.28 17.26 -5.22
N ALA A 20 3.00 17.51 -5.46
CA ALA A 20 1.89 16.91 -4.68
C ALA A 20 1.35 15.58 -5.27
N TYR A 21 1.94 15.06 -6.34
CA TYR A 21 1.71 13.69 -6.79
C TYR A 21 2.63 12.73 -6.05
N SER A 22 2.60 12.76 -4.73
CA SER A 22 3.08 11.60 -3.97
C SER A 22 2.17 10.43 -4.35
N SER A 23 2.77 9.38 -4.87
CA SER A 23 2.08 8.15 -5.25
C SER A 23 1.37 7.59 -4.01
N GLN A 24 0.09 7.92 -3.87
CA GLN A 24 -0.75 7.25 -2.87
C GLN A 24 -0.87 5.79 -3.26
N ALA A 25 -0.79 4.92 -2.27
CA ALA A 25 -1.03 3.50 -2.45
C ALA A 25 -2.41 3.28 -3.08
N ASP A 26 -2.47 2.47 -4.14
CA ASP A 26 -3.71 2.07 -4.78
C ASP A 26 -4.31 0.88 -4.02
N THR A 27 -5.25 1.17 -3.13
CA THR A 27 -5.88 0.16 -2.28
C THR A 27 -6.72 -0.85 -3.07
N ALA A 28 -7.25 -0.47 -4.22
CA ALA A 28 -7.97 -1.38 -5.11
C ALA A 28 -7.03 -2.40 -5.74
N LYS A 29 -5.86 -1.98 -6.21
CA LYS A 29 -4.80 -2.89 -6.66
C LYS A 29 -4.29 -3.76 -5.52
N GLY A 30 -4.09 -3.19 -4.34
CA GLY A 30 -3.71 -3.94 -3.13
C GLY A 30 -4.70 -5.04 -2.81
N SER A 31 -6.00 -4.77 -2.88
CA SER A 31 -7.07 -5.77 -2.71
C SER A 31 -7.00 -6.88 -3.76
N GLN A 32 -6.76 -6.53 -5.03
CA GLN A 32 -6.61 -7.52 -6.11
C GLN A 32 -5.39 -8.42 -5.89
N LEU A 33 -4.25 -7.85 -5.52
CA LEU A 33 -3.04 -8.60 -5.19
C LEU A 33 -3.29 -9.57 -4.02
N ALA A 34 -3.96 -9.09 -2.97
CA ALA A 34 -4.30 -9.90 -1.81
C ALA A 34 -5.17 -11.12 -2.21
N GLN A 35 -6.19 -10.92 -3.04
CA GLN A 35 -7.04 -12.00 -3.51
C GLN A 35 -6.30 -12.97 -4.42
N GLN A 36 -5.41 -12.48 -5.25
CA GLN A 36 -4.67 -13.30 -6.22
C GLN A 36 -3.60 -14.17 -5.55
N TRP A 37 -2.87 -13.61 -4.58
CA TRP A 37 -1.66 -14.24 -4.06
C TRP A 37 -1.73 -14.65 -2.57
N CYS A 38 -2.63 -14.06 -1.79
CA CYS A 38 -2.65 -14.24 -0.34
C CYS A 38 -3.88 -15.02 0.14
N ALA A 39 -4.99 -14.99 -0.61
CA ALA A 39 -6.27 -15.54 -0.19
C ALA A 39 -6.29 -17.07 -0.08
N SER A 40 -5.33 -17.78 -0.67
CA SER A 40 -5.22 -19.24 -0.51
C SER A 40 -4.80 -19.65 0.91
N CYS A 41 -4.18 -18.74 1.67
CA CYS A 41 -3.66 -19.00 3.01
C CYS A 41 -4.21 -18.05 4.07
N HIS A 42 -4.53 -16.80 3.72
CA HIS A 42 -5.00 -15.78 4.64
C HIS A 42 -6.44 -15.36 4.36
N VAL A 43 -7.16 -14.96 5.41
CA VAL A 43 -8.37 -14.14 5.24
C VAL A 43 -7.93 -12.74 4.84
N THR A 44 -8.26 -12.33 3.63
CA THR A 44 -7.78 -11.08 3.03
C THR A 44 -8.79 -9.93 3.07
N SER A 45 -9.94 -10.11 3.71
CA SER A 45 -10.98 -9.10 3.87
C SER A 45 -11.51 -9.05 5.28
N SER A 46 -12.32 -8.04 5.60
CA SER A 46 -13.03 -7.93 6.88
C SER A 46 -14.26 -8.85 6.97
N GLY A 47 -14.66 -9.49 5.87
CA GLY A 47 -15.75 -10.45 5.81
C GLY A 47 -15.33 -11.86 6.20
N ARG A 48 -16.31 -12.79 6.11
CA ARG A 48 -16.12 -14.17 6.52
C ARG A 48 -15.06 -14.90 5.70
N ALA A 49 -14.24 -15.66 6.41
CA ALA A 49 -13.22 -16.53 5.88
C ALA A 49 -13.68 -17.45 4.75
N GLY A 50 -12.98 -17.39 3.61
CA GLY A 50 -12.77 -18.55 2.78
C GLY A 50 -11.81 -19.55 3.46
N ASN A 51 -11.40 -20.57 2.75
CA ASN A 51 -10.49 -21.60 3.27
C ASN A 51 -9.19 -20.98 3.79
N VAL A 52 -9.08 -20.86 5.10
CA VAL A 52 -7.88 -20.35 5.79
C VAL A 52 -7.10 -21.53 6.30
N GLN A 53 -5.80 -21.50 6.12
CA GLN A 53 -4.96 -22.42 6.87
C GLN A 53 -5.01 -22.05 8.36
N GLU A 54 -5.33 -23.05 9.21
CA GLU A 54 -5.32 -22.85 10.65
C GLU A 54 -3.98 -22.31 11.13
N GLY A 55 -4.02 -21.32 12.01
CA GLY A 55 -2.83 -20.70 12.61
C GLY A 55 -2.23 -19.54 11.84
N LEU A 56 -2.72 -19.22 10.63
CA LEU A 56 -2.26 -18.02 9.92
C LEU A 56 -3.12 -16.80 10.27
N PRO A 57 -2.50 -15.63 10.50
CA PRO A 57 -3.24 -14.43 10.87
C PRO A 57 -4.07 -13.91 9.68
N SER A 58 -5.28 -13.44 9.97
CA SER A 58 -6.09 -12.71 8.99
C SER A 58 -5.52 -11.30 8.77
N PHE A 59 -5.80 -10.70 7.62
CA PHE A 59 -5.39 -9.33 7.32
C PHE A 59 -5.92 -8.31 8.33
N PRO A 60 -7.17 -8.38 8.84
CA PRO A 60 -7.60 -7.51 9.91
C PRO A 60 -6.78 -7.65 11.21
N VAL A 61 -6.33 -8.85 11.55
CA VAL A 61 -5.43 -9.07 12.71
C VAL A 61 -4.06 -8.46 12.42
N ILE A 62 -3.50 -8.71 11.25
CA ILE A 62 -2.21 -8.15 10.81
C ILE A 62 -2.28 -6.62 10.85
N ALA A 63 -3.34 -6.01 10.31
CA ALA A 63 -3.53 -4.56 10.30
C ALA A 63 -3.49 -3.94 11.70
N ARG A 64 -4.06 -4.62 12.70
CA ARG A 64 -4.06 -4.13 14.08
C ARG A 64 -2.76 -4.39 14.84
N THR A 65 -1.97 -5.36 14.42
CA THR A 65 -0.79 -5.82 15.17
C THR A 65 0.55 -5.43 14.54
N ARG A 66 0.54 -4.96 13.30
CA ARG A 66 1.75 -4.58 12.55
C ARG A 66 1.66 -3.14 12.06
N THR A 67 2.80 -2.48 12.03
CA THR A 67 2.92 -1.17 11.39
C THR A 67 3.11 -1.32 9.87
N ALA A 68 2.84 -0.25 9.12
CA ALA A 68 3.08 -0.22 7.69
C ALA A 68 4.54 -0.54 7.34
N ASP A 69 5.50 0.01 8.09
CA ASP A 69 6.92 -0.22 7.87
C ASP A 69 7.33 -1.67 8.16
N GLN A 70 6.77 -2.29 9.19
CA GLN A 70 6.99 -3.71 9.47
C GLN A 70 6.45 -4.59 8.33
N LEU A 71 5.28 -4.24 7.77
CA LEU A 71 4.71 -4.95 6.63
C LEU A 71 5.56 -4.80 5.37
N ARG A 72 6.03 -3.58 5.07
CA ARG A 72 6.93 -3.34 3.93
C ARG A 72 8.22 -4.15 4.06
N ALA A 73 8.84 -4.12 5.22
CA ALA A 73 10.06 -4.88 5.48
C ALA A 73 9.85 -6.38 5.32
N PHE A 74 8.76 -6.92 5.86
CA PHE A 74 8.43 -8.34 5.75
C PHE A 74 8.15 -8.75 4.30
N LEU A 75 7.33 -8.00 3.57
CA LEU A 75 6.96 -8.32 2.19
C LEU A 75 8.12 -8.18 1.21
N SER A 76 9.12 -7.36 1.54
CA SER A 76 10.35 -7.24 0.75
C SER A 76 11.25 -8.48 0.87
N HIS A 77 11.21 -9.13 2.02
CA HIS A 77 12.03 -10.30 2.33
C HIS A 77 11.23 -11.28 3.20
N PRO A 78 10.19 -11.91 2.66
CA PRO A 78 9.39 -12.83 3.43
C PRO A 78 10.21 -14.05 3.86
N HIS A 79 9.89 -14.60 5.02
CA HIS A 79 10.57 -15.75 5.58
C HIS A 79 9.55 -16.77 6.14
N GLY A 80 10.05 -17.94 6.47
CA GLY A 80 9.22 -19.04 6.94
C GLY A 80 8.48 -19.72 5.78
N ALA A 81 7.24 -20.17 6.04
CA ALA A 81 6.43 -20.89 5.05
C ALA A 81 5.79 -19.98 3.98
N MET A 82 5.83 -18.67 4.16
CA MET A 82 5.29 -17.72 3.18
C MET A 82 6.24 -17.61 1.99
N PRO A 83 5.76 -17.84 0.75
CA PRO A 83 6.60 -17.73 -0.43
C PRO A 83 7.01 -16.30 -0.72
N ASP A 84 8.20 -16.13 -1.33
CA ASP A 84 8.60 -14.86 -1.91
C ASP A 84 7.88 -14.68 -3.25
N LEU A 85 6.97 -13.70 -3.31
CA LEU A 85 6.20 -13.38 -4.50
C LEU A 85 6.93 -12.41 -5.44
N SER A 86 8.13 -11.98 -5.07
CA SER A 86 8.93 -11.01 -5.84
C SER A 86 8.15 -9.74 -6.18
N LEU A 87 7.40 -9.23 -5.22
CA LEU A 87 6.60 -8.02 -5.38
C LEU A 87 7.49 -6.80 -5.60
N THR A 88 7.08 -5.94 -6.50
CA THR A 88 7.70 -4.62 -6.67
C THR A 88 7.38 -3.73 -5.46
N ARG A 89 8.18 -2.67 -5.27
CA ARG A 89 7.92 -1.70 -4.20
C ARG A 89 6.52 -1.10 -4.30
N ALA A 90 6.06 -0.76 -5.51
CA ALA A 90 4.74 -0.21 -5.73
C ALA A 90 3.63 -1.20 -5.33
N GLU A 91 3.79 -2.47 -5.69
CA GLU A 91 2.84 -3.54 -5.30
C GLU A 91 2.82 -3.75 -3.78
N ILE A 92 3.98 -3.69 -3.12
CA ILE A 92 4.07 -3.75 -1.66
C ILE A 92 3.33 -2.56 -1.04
N ASP A 93 3.54 -1.35 -1.55
CA ASP A 93 2.86 -0.15 -1.05
C ASP A 93 1.34 -0.24 -1.24
N ASP A 94 0.87 -0.72 -2.39
CA ASP A 94 -0.55 -0.92 -2.67
C ASP A 94 -1.17 -1.96 -1.72
N LEU A 95 -0.47 -3.08 -1.52
CA LEU A 95 -0.91 -4.14 -0.63
C LEU A 95 -0.95 -3.68 0.84
N VAL A 96 0.09 -3.00 1.31
CA VAL A 96 0.13 -2.41 2.65
C VAL A 96 -0.97 -1.38 2.84
N GLY A 97 -1.19 -0.51 1.86
CA GLY A 97 -2.29 0.45 1.87
C GLY A 97 -3.65 -0.22 2.01
N TYR A 98 -3.87 -1.32 1.30
CA TYR A 98 -5.10 -2.11 1.43
C TYR A 98 -5.22 -2.73 2.83
N ILE A 99 -4.18 -3.39 3.35
CA ILE A 99 -4.20 -3.99 4.69
C ILE A 99 -4.55 -2.93 5.74
N GLU A 100 -3.99 -1.74 5.65
CA GLU A 100 -4.27 -0.63 6.57
C GLU A 100 -5.76 -0.24 6.59
N THR A 101 -6.51 -0.43 5.50
CA THR A 101 -7.96 -0.17 5.47
C THR A 101 -8.78 -1.16 6.30
N LEU A 102 -8.18 -2.27 6.74
CA LEU A 102 -8.86 -3.35 7.48
C LEU A 102 -8.68 -3.26 9.01
N ARG A 103 -8.13 -2.15 9.51
CA ARG A 103 -7.96 -1.89 10.96
C ARG A 103 -9.28 -1.85 11.72
#